data_a82bcec370cf1ea3f6b066aff33c65f7
#
_entry.id   a82bcec370cf1ea3f6b066aff33c65f7
#
_cell.length_a   1.000
_cell.length_b   1.000
_cell.length_c   1.000
_cell.angle_alpha   90.00
_cell.angle_beta   90.00
_cell.angle_gamma   90.00
#
_symmetry.space_group_name_H-M   'P 1'
#
loop_
_entity.id
_entity.type
_entity.pdbx_description
1 polymer ?
#
loop_
_entity_poly.entity_id
_entity_poly.type
_entity_poly.pdbx_seq_one_letter_code
_entity_poly.pdbx_strand_id
1 'polypeptide(L)'
;MTVGRRAVLEALLAAGLGPGPNTLAAPTARGRGTAPVAGPRPPAGLLGREIRRLPTSRRVVALTFNAAWDESGLGTVLAELRRRRAPATFFPTGMYAEARRAAVRAMAEAGHGLGNHSYSHPYFDDLSTRERAREVRAADAAIRKASGAEPLPFFRFPYSSTTEDSVADVNDLGYAAIEFTNDTNGYLGPAGGMTVNEAVRRAVDSLEPGAVLQMHVGSSTGDGVVLDAEALPKIIDAALEEEYAVVDLREFLASQAP
;
A
#
# COMPACT_ATOMS: atom_id res chain seq x y z
N MET A 1 -41.69 30.40 26.07
CA MET A 1 -42.69 30.96 25.16
C MET A 1 -42.58 30.13 23.88
N THR A 2 -43.22 29.06 23.77
CA THR A 2 -44.61 28.71 23.34
C THR A 2 -44.95 29.22 21.94
N VAL A 3 -45.36 28.23 21.12
CA VAL A 3 -46.39 28.21 20.07
C VAL A 3 -45.84 28.44 18.66
N GLY A 4 -46.17 27.66 17.63
CA GLY A 4 -47.17 26.63 17.49
C GLY A 4 -47.24 26.10 16.04
N ARG A 5 -47.77 24.94 15.98
CA ARG A 5 -48.13 24.12 14.82
C ARG A 5 -49.07 24.84 13.83
N ARG A 6 -48.99 24.42 12.53
CA ARG A 6 -50.20 24.03 11.80
C ARG A 6 -49.86 23.21 10.56
N ALA A 7 -50.40 22.02 10.54
CA ALA A 7 -50.61 21.16 9.41
C ALA A 7 -51.80 21.64 8.57
N VAL A 8 -51.76 21.42 7.26
CA VAL A 8 -52.97 21.29 6.43
C VAL A 8 -52.80 20.07 5.54
N LEU A 9 -53.66 19.16 5.74
CA LEU A 9 -53.94 17.96 4.98
C LEU A 9 -55.00 18.34 3.92
N GLU A 10 -54.84 17.89 2.69
CA GLU A 10 -56.00 17.50 1.85
C GLU A 10 -55.57 16.53 0.75
N ALA A 11 -56.32 15.44 0.74
CA ALA A 11 -56.26 14.33 -0.19
C ALA A 11 -57.16 14.59 -1.39
N LEU A 12 -56.89 13.93 -2.53
CA LEU A 12 -57.94 13.31 -3.35
C LEU A 12 -57.37 12.46 -4.53
N LEU A 13 -57.74 11.17 -4.47
CA LEU A 13 -58.23 10.25 -5.49
C LEU A 13 -57.36 9.86 -6.70
N ALA A 14 -56.87 8.68 -6.64
CA ALA A 14 -57.16 7.43 -7.36
C ALA A 14 -57.39 7.47 -8.89
N ALA A 15 -56.49 6.81 -9.62
CA ALA A 15 -56.83 5.91 -10.71
C ALA A 15 -55.68 4.92 -10.93
N GLY A 16 -55.97 3.64 -10.81
CA GLY A 16 -55.02 2.56 -10.95
C GLY A 16 -54.70 2.28 -12.43
N LEU A 17 -53.47 1.78 -12.62
CA LEU A 17 -53.11 0.95 -13.77
C LEU A 17 -52.03 -0.01 -13.35
N GLY A 18 -52.10 -1.23 -13.80
CA GLY A 18 -51.51 -2.44 -13.34
C GLY A 18 -49.97 -2.55 -13.39
N PRO A 19 -49.40 -3.68 -12.91
CA PRO A 19 -47.97 -3.87 -12.80
C PRO A 19 -47.32 -3.98 -14.18
N GLY A 20 -46.53 -2.98 -14.53
CA GLY A 20 -45.60 -3.05 -15.64
C GLY A 20 -44.43 -4.01 -15.31
N PRO A 21 -43.81 -4.65 -16.31
CA PRO A 21 -42.77 -5.64 -16.08
C PRO A 21 -41.58 -5.05 -15.39
N ASN A 22 -41.16 -5.76 -14.35
CA ASN A 22 -39.93 -5.53 -13.61
C ASN A 22 -38.75 -5.68 -14.59
N THR A 23 -38.30 -4.61 -15.20
CA THR A 23 -37.02 -4.57 -15.90
C THR A 23 -35.94 -4.58 -14.81
N LEU A 24 -35.34 -5.75 -14.58
CA LEU A 24 -34.07 -5.88 -13.90
C LEU A 24 -33.11 -4.91 -14.59
N ALA A 25 -32.76 -3.83 -13.90
CA ALA A 25 -31.70 -2.94 -14.35
C ALA A 25 -30.44 -3.79 -14.52
N ALA A 26 -29.97 -3.93 -15.76
CA ALA A 26 -28.69 -4.51 -16.05
C ALA A 26 -27.63 -3.72 -15.25
N PRO A 27 -26.61 -4.39 -14.68
CA PRO A 27 -25.53 -3.69 -14.01
C PRO A 27 -24.96 -2.69 -15.01
N THR A 28 -24.98 -1.40 -14.65
CA THR A 28 -24.36 -0.34 -15.42
C THR A 28 -22.91 -0.73 -15.67
N ALA A 29 -22.57 -0.98 -16.94
CA ALA A 29 -21.19 -1.24 -17.33
C ALA A 29 -20.34 -0.08 -16.80
N ARG A 30 -19.42 -0.38 -15.86
CA ARG A 30 -18.42 0.56 -15.39
C ARG A 30 -17.78 1.17 -16.63
N GLY A 31 -17.84 2.48 -16.74
CA GLY A 31 -17.36 3.21 -17.90
C GLY A 31 -15.93 2.80 -18.23
N ARG A 32 -15.69 2.36 -19.45
CA ARG A 32 -14.35 2.07 -19.99
C ARG A 32 -13.52 3.35 -19.90
N GLY A 33 -12.75 3.49 -18.81
CA GLY A 33 -12.12 4.78 -18.52
C GLY A 33 -10.61 4.77 -18.32
N THR A 34 -9.98 3.64 -18.03
CA THR A 34 -8.55 3.71 -17.72
C THR A 34 -7.82 2.46 -18.23
N ALA A 35 -7.07 2.61 -19.33
CA ALA A 35 -6.17 1.55 -19.77
C ALA A 35 -5.19 1.22 -18.62
N PRO A 36 -4.84 -0.07 -18.41
CA PRO A 36 -3.85 -0.48 -17.43
C PRO A 36 -2.51 0.23 -17.65
N VAL A 37 -1.74 0.39 -16.58
CA VAL A 37 -0.35 0.83 -16.66
C VAL A 37 0.44 -0.26 -17.39
N ALA A 38 1.39 0.15 -18.24
CA ALA A 38 2.27 -0.80 -18.93
C ALA A 38 3.22 -1.44 -17.89
N GLY A 39 3.45 -2.76 -17.99
CA GLY A 39 4.36 -3.47 -17.10
C GLY A 39 3.89 -4.88 -16.73
N PRO A 40 4.60 -5.55 -15.80
CA PRO A 40 4.21 -6.85 -15.29
C PRO A 40 2.83 -6.76 -14.62
N ARG A 41 2.10 -7.87 -14.64
CA ARG A 41 0.78 -7.93 -13.99
C ARG A 41 0.85 -8.79 -12.75
N PRO A 42 0.08 -8.45 -11.71
CA PRO A 42 -0.03 -9.31 -10.55
C PRO A 42 -0.79 -10.60 -10.91
N PRO A 43 -0.50 -11.72 -10.25
CA PRO A 43 -1.30 -12.92 -10.35
C PRO A 43 -2.78 -12.65 -10.05
N ALA A 44 -3.68 -13.29 -10.79
CA ALA A 44 -5.13 -13.08 -10.64
C ALA A 44 -5.63 -13.33 -9.20
N GLY A 45 -5.01 -14.27 -8.48
CA GLY A 45 -5.35 -14.58 -7.08
C GLY A 45 -5.04 -13.45 -6.09
N LEU A 46 -4.33 -12.39 -6.51
CA LEU A 46 -4.05 -11.21 -5.68
C LEU A 46 -5.01 -10.05 -5.97
N LEU A 47 -5.95 -10.21 -6.90
CA LEU A 47 -6.88 -9.16 -7.27
C LEU A 47 -8.20 -9.27 -6.48
N GLY A 48 -8.97 -8.19 -6.45
CA GLY A 48 -10.30 -8.11 -5.84
C GLY A 48 -10.30 -7.91 -4.32
N ARG A 49 -9.15 -7.77 -3.69
CA ARG A 49 -9.02 -7.57 -2.23
C ARG A 49 -7.67 -6.98 -1.85
N GLU A 50 -7.57 -6.50 -0.62
CA GLU A 50 -6.29 -6.22 0.02
C GLU A 50 -5.55 -7.51 0.38
N ILE A 51 -4.26 -7.52 0.13
CA ILE A 51 -3.37 -8.61 0.52
C ILE A 51 -2.53 -8.13 1.71
N ARG A 52 -2.82 -8.68 2.89
CA ARG A 52 -2.12 -8.33 4.13
C ARG A 52 -1.03 -9.32 4.49
N ARG A 53 -1.05 -10.49 3.85
CA ARG A 53 -0.12 -11.59 4.07
C ARG A 53 0.09 -12.36 2.77
N LEU A 54 1.32 -12.82 2.53
CA LEU A 54 1.63 -13.71 1.40
C LEU A 54 0.79 -15.00 1.50
N PRO A 55 0.13 -15.46 0.43
CA PRO A 55 -0.67 -16.69 0.46
C PRO A 55 0.25 -17.93 0.39
N THR A 56 1.00 -18.17 1.46
CA THR A 56 1.95 -19.28 1.58
C THR A 56 1.96 -19.87 2.97
N SER A 57 2.27 -21.16 3.06
CA SER A 57 2.56 -21.83 4.33
C SER A 57 4.06 -21.86 4.67
N ARG A 58 4.92 -21.39 3.78
CA ARG A 58 6.37 -21.31 4.02
C ARG A 58 6.66 -20.27 5.11
N ARG A 59 7.63 -20.57 5.95
CA ARG A 59 8.13 -19.60 6.95
C ARG A 59 8.97 -18.53 6.25
N VAL A 60 8.27 -17.58 5.65
CA VAL A 60 8.85 -16.41 5.00
C VAL A 60 8.25 -15.13 5.57
N VAL A 61 9.02 -14.06 5.63
CA VAL A 61 8.60 -12.72 6.00
C VAL A 61 9.08 -11.72 4.95
N ALA A 62 8.18 -10.89 4.45
CA ALA A 62 8.52 -9.83 3.52
C ALA A 62 8.79 -8.52 4.26
N LEU A 63 9.99 -7.96 4.04
CA LEU A 63 10.33 -6.63 4.55
C LEU A 63 9.88 -5.57 3.54
N THR A 64 9.06 -4.63 3.98
CA THR A 64 8.57 -3.54 3.12
C THR A 64 8.73 -2.18 3.79
N PHE A 65 9.05 -1.16 2.99
CA PHE A 65 9.34 0.19 3.48
C PHE A 65 8.54 1.24 2.69
N ASN A 66 7.79 2.08 3.37
CA ASN A 66 7.21 3.27 2.76
C ASN A 66 8.23 4.40 2.71
N ALA A 67 8.20 5.18 1.61
CA ALA A 67 9.03 6.36 1.39
C ALA A 67 8.18 7.51 0.84
N ALA A 68 7.75 8.43 1.72
CA ALA A 68 6.81 9.49 1.34
C ALA A 68 7.44 10.89 1.30
N TRP A 69 8.18 11.29 2.32
CA TRP A 69 8.71 12.66 2.43
C TRP A 69 10.17 12.72 2.85
N ASP A 70 10.52 12.01 3.92
CA ASP A 70 11.83 12.01 4.55
C ASP A 70 12.62 10.77 4.17
N GLU A 71 13.94 10.89 4.05
CA GLU A 71 14.86 9.81 3.69
C GLU A 71 15.97 9.58 4.73
N SER A 72 15.83 10.17 5.92
CA SER A 72 16.89 10.20 6.95
C SER A 72 17.40 8.81 7.34
N GLY A 73 16.54 7.79 7.34
CA GLY A 73 16.91 6.40 7.65
C GLY A 73 17.36 5.57 6.46
N LEU A 74 17.16 6.04 5.22
CA LEU A 74 17.36 5.21 4.03
C LEU A 74 18.78 4.66 3.92
N GLY A 75 19.79 5.49 4.16
CA GLY A 75 21.20 5.06 4.09
C GLY A 75 21.50 3.91 5.04
N THR A 76 21.01 3.99 6.28
CA THR A 76 21.14 2.94 7.29
C THR A 76 20.40 1.68 6.90
N VAL A 77 19.15 1.81 6.41
CA VAL A 77 18.33 0.68 5.94
C VAL A 77 19.03 -0.06 4.80
N LEU A 78 19.47 0.64 3.75
CA LEU A 78 20.16 0.01 2.62
C LEU A 78 21.48 -0.64 3.01
N ALA A 79 22.24 -0.02 3.91
CA ALA A 79 23.49 -0.59 4.43
C ALA A 79 23.24 -1.90 5.19
N GLU A 80 22.20 -1.94 6.02
CA GLU A 80 21.85 -3.13 6.79
C GLU A 80 21.31 -4.24 5.90
N LEU A 81 20.37 -3.95 4.99
CA LEU A 81 19.86 -4.92 4.01
C LEU A 81 20.99 -5.55 3.19
N ARG A 82 21.94 -4.73 2.72
CA ARG A 82 23.14 -5.22 2.02
C ARG A 82 24.01 -6.11 2.89
N ARG A 83 24.27 -5.71 4.14
CA ARG A 83 25.08 -6.48 5.09
C ARG A 83 24.49 -7.88 5.35
N ARG A 84 23.16 -7.93 5.45
CA ARG A 84 22.39 -9.18 5.69
C ARG A 84 22.09 -9.96 4.40
N ARG A 85 22.33 -9.38 3.22
CA ARG A 85 21.85 -9.90 1.93
C ARG A 85 20.34 -10.12 1.95
N ALA A 86 19.62 -9.29 2.68
CA ALA A 86 18.17 -9.36 2.82
C ALA A 86 17.49 -8.56 1.70
N PRO A 87 16.61 -9.19 0.90
CA PRO A 87 15.80 -8.46 -0.06
C PRO A 87 14.70 -7.67 0.65
N ALA A 88 14.21 -6.60 0.01
CA ALA A 88 13.09 -5.81 0.51
C ALA A 88 12.31 -5.20 -0.66
N THR A 89 11.09 -4.71 -0.38
CA THR A 89 10.30 -3.90 -1.31
C THR A 89 10.06 -2.53 -0.72
N PHE A 90 10.36 -1.49 -1.51
CA PHE A 90 10.09 -0.11 -1.15
C PHE A 90 8.83 0.39 -1.88
N PHE A 91 8.02 1.19 -1.20
CA PHE A 91 6.84 1.85 -1.73
C PHE A 91 7.05 3.37 -1.70
N PRO A 92 7.77 3.94 -2.68
CA PRO A 92 7.91 5.39 -2.76
C PRO A 92 6.63 6.04 -3.30
N THR A 93 6.33 7.26 -2.82
CA THR A 93 5.35 8.13 -3.49
C THR A 93 5.97 8.74 -4.76
N GLY A 94 5.11 9.21 -5.67
CA GLY A 94 5.59 9.91 -6.87
C GLY A 94 6.33 11.21 -6.54
N MET A 95 5.81 11.99 -5.58
CA MET A 95 6.47 13.21 -5.11
C MET A 95 7.83 12.91 -4.49
N TYR A 96 7.94 11.86 -3.69
CA TYR A 96 9.23 11.41 -3.16
C TYR A 96 10.17 11.04 -4.31
N ALA A 97 9.70 10.26 -5.29
CA ALA A 97 10.51 9.84 -6.42
C ALA A 97 11.01 11.01 -7.27
N GLU A 98 10.24 12.08 -7.41
CA GLU A 98 10.66 13.29 -8.11
C GLU A 98 11.68 14.11 -7.30
N ALA A 99 11.43 14.27 -6.01
CA ALA A 99 12.28 15.06 -5.12
C ALA A 99 13.59 14.34 -4.75
N ARG A 100 13.56 13.02 -4.63
CA ARG A 100 14.64 12.14 -4.13
C ARG A 100 15.08 11.09 -5.15
N ARG A 101 15.32 11.50 -6.38
CA ARG A 101 15.68 10.58 -7.48
C ARG A 101 16.86 9.69 -7.16
N ALA A 102 17.89 10.23 -6.50
CA ALA A 102 19.07 9.46 -6.12
C ALA A 102 18.70 8.35 -5.11
N ALA A 103 17.82 8.63 -4.17
CA ALA A 103 17.33 7.66 -3.19
C ALA A 103 16.58 6.50 -3.86
N VAL A 104 15.62 6.80 -4.74
CA VAL A 104 14.85 5.76 -5.46
C VAL A 104 15.75 4.95 -6.39
N ARG A 105 16.70 5.59 -7.03
CA ARG A 105 17.73 4.89 -7.85
C ARG A 105 18.57 3.95 -6.99
N ALA A 106 19.03 4.40 -5.81
CA ALA A 106 19.83 3.57 -4.91
C ALA A 106 19.06 2.33 -4.42
N MET A 107 17.74 2.45 -4.14
CA MET A 107 16.88 1.30 -3.82
C MET A 107 16.90 0.27 -4.98
N ALA A 108 16.71 0.72 -6.21
CA ALA A 108 16.69 -0.15 -7.39
C ALA A 108 18.07 -0.77 -7.68
N GLU A 109 19.15 0.02 -7.65
CA GLU A 109 20.51 -0.45 -7.89
C GLU A 109 21.00 -1.44 -6.83
N ALA A 110 20.48 -1.34 -5.59
CA ALA A 110 20.70 -2.33 -4.54
C ALA A 110 19.89 -3.64 -4.76
N GLY A 111 19.11 -3.72 -5.83
CA GLY A 111 18.37 -4.92 -6.21
C GLY A 111 17.05 -5.10 -5.48
N HIS A 112 16.54 -4.07 -4.79
CA HIS A 112 15.26 -4.13 -4.10
C HIS A 112 14.07 -3.93 -5.05
N GLY A 113 12.89 -4.47 -4.68
CA GLY A 113 11.65 -4.22 -5.40
C GLY A 113 11.13 -2.80 -5.17
N LEU A 114 10.47 -2.22 -6.18
CA LEU A 114 9.79 -0.94 -6.05
C LEU A 114 8.30 -1.14 -6.31
N GLY A 115 7.45 -0.80 -5.37
CA GLY A 115 6.00 -0.71 -5.52
C GLY A 115 5.56 0.74 -5.70
N ASN A 116 4.25 0.97 -5.69
CA ASN A 116 3.61 2.27 -5.89
C ASN A 116 2.83 2.69 -4.64
N HIS A 117 3.10 3.89 -4.11
CA HIS A 117 2.42 4.42 -2.91
C HIS A 117 1.62 5.70 -3.20
N SER A 118 0.98 5.78 -4.37
CA SER A 118 0.35 6.98 -4.93
C SER A 118 1.34 8.11 -5.26
N TYR A 119 0.84 9.16 -5.91
CA TYR A 119 1.70 10.30 -6.25
C TYR A 119 1.87 11.26 -5.08
N SER A 120 0.76 11.75 -4.50
CA SER A 120 0.77 12.80 -3.48
C SER A 120 0.32 12.36 -2.09
N HIS A 121 0.11 11.05 -1.89
CA HIS A 121 -0.29 10.43 -0.61
C HIS A 121 -1.65 10.91 -0.06
N PRO A 122 -2.73 10.97 -0.87
CA PRO A 122 -4.05 11.37 -0.41
C PRO A 122 -4.81 10.21 0.24
N TYR A 123 -5.90 10.49 0.95
CA TYR A 123 -6.90 9.49 1.30
C TYR A 123 -7.63 9.02 0.04
N PHE A 124 -7.54 7.73 -0.30
CA PHE A 124 -8.09 7.19 -1.55
C PHE A 124 -9.60 7.07 -1.55
N ASP A 125 -10.23 6.95 -0.40
CA ASP A 125 -11.67 6.95 -0.23
C ASP A 125 -12.31 8.32 -0.51
N ASP A 126 -11.56 9.42 -0.36
CA ASP A 126 -12.00 10.78 -0.71
C ASP A 126 -11.92 11.08 -2.23
N LEU A 127 -11.28 10.20 -3.01
CA LEU A 127 -11.01 10.44 -4.42
C LEU A 127 -12.05 9.78 -5.34
N SER A 128 -12.36 10.43 -6.45
CA SER A 128 -13.06 9.80 -7.56
C SER A 128 -12.16 8.78 -8.28
N THR A 129 -12.76 7.81 -9.00
CA THR A 129 -12.05 6.85 -9.87
C THR A 129 -11.02 7.52 -10.80
N ARG A 130 -11.35 8.68 -11.35
CA ARG A 130 -10.44 9.43 -12.24
C ARG A 130 -9.23 10.00 -11.47
N GLU A 131 -9.44 10.46 -10.26
CA GLU A 131 -8.36 10.99 -9.41
C GLU A 131 -7.45 9.88 -8.92
N ARG A 132 -8.01 8.74 -8.48
CA ARG A 132 -7.24 7.55 -8.13
C ARG A 132 -6.36 7.10 -9.29
N ALA A 133 -6.92 7.05 -10.51
CA ALA A 133 -6.16 6.68 -11.69
C ALA A 133 -5.01 7.67 -12.01
N ARG A 134 -5.19 8.98 -11.75
CA ARG A 134 -4.12 9.97 -11.90
C ARG A 134 -3.01 9.74 -10.88
N GLU A 135 -3.37 9.54 -9.61
CA GLU A 135 -2.43 9.28 -8.52
C GLU A 135 -1.55 8.06 -8.82
N VAL A 136 -2.17 6.94 -9.21
CA VAL A 136 -1.44 5.70 -9.52
C VAL A 136 -0.51 5.87 -10.71
N ARG A 137 -0.98 6.46 -11.81
CA ARG A 137 -0.18 6.62 -13.04
C ARG A 137 0.93 7.65 -12.90
N ALA A 138 0.66 8.76 -12.24
CA ALA A 138 1.68 9.77 -12.01
C ALA A 138 2.82 9.22 -11.13
N ALA A 139 2.50 8.43 -10.10
CA ALA A 139 3.49 7.77 -9.29
C ALA A 139 4.30 6.74 -10.09
N ASP A 140 3.64 5.88 -10.87
CA ASP A 140 4.32 4.91 -11.72
C ASP A 140 5.34 5.59 -12.65
N ALA A 141 4.92 6.64 -13.34
CA ALA A 141 5.80 7.40 -14.24
C ALA A 141 6.99 8.04 -13.50
N ALA A 142 6.76 8.62 -12.32
CA ALA A 142 7.81 9.22 -11.51
C ALA A 142 8.81 8.19 -10.98
N ILE A 143 8.33 7.03 -10.49
CA ILE A 143 9.16 5.94 -9.99
C ILE A 143 10.02 5.35 -11.11
N ARG A 144 9.45 5.05 -12.28
CA ARG A 144 10.20 4.60 -13.47
C ARG A 144 11.31 5.57 -13.86
N LYS A 145 10.96 6.86 -13.92
CA LYS A 145 11.92 7.90 -14.31
C LYS A 145 13.05 8.04 -13.29
N ALA A 146 12.75 7.91 -12.00
CA ALA A 146 13.75 8.05 -10.94
C ALA A 146 14.65 6.82 -10.83
N SER A 147 14.07 5.62 -10.86
CA SER A 147 14.80 4.35 -10.67
C SER A 147 15.52 3.86 -11.92
N GLY A 148 14.98 4.14 -13.11
CA GLY A 148 15.39 3.48 -14.35
C GLY A 148 14.97 2.01 -14.43
N ALA A 149 14.12 1.53 -13.50
CA ALA A 149 13.67 0.16 -13.39
C ALA A 149 12.14 0.06 -13.53
N GLU A 150 11.66 -1.14 -13.81
CA GLU A 150 10.24 -1.46 -13.89
C GLU A 150 9.67 -1.63 -12.47
N PRO A 151 8.67 -0.83 -12.04
CA PRO A 151 8.00 -1.06 -10.76
C PRO A 151 7.26 -2.39 -10.73
N LEU A 152 7.21 -3.00 -9.55
CA LEU A 152 6.37 -4.18 -9.31
C LEU A 152 4.89 -3.80 -9.43
N PRO A 153 4.02 -4.72 -9.83
CA PRO A 153 2.59 -4.46 -9.99
C PRO A 153 1.88 -4.47 -8.62
N PHE A 154 2.43 -3.78 -7.65
CA PHE A 154 1.95 -3.71 -6.27
C PHE A 154 1.72 -2.26 -5.87
N PHE A 155 0.52 -2.00 -5.36
CA PHE A 155 0.11 -0.71 -4.84
C PHE A 155 -0.15 -0.83 -3.34
N ARG A 156 0.29 0.17 -2.57
CA ARG A 156 -0.05 0.31 -1.16
C ARG A 156 -0.84 1.60 -0.96
N PHE A 157 -1.97 1.49 -0.30
CA PHE A 157 -2.83 2.63 -0.06
C PHE A 157 -2.24 3.55 1.01
N PRO A 158 -2.19 4.88 0.77
CA PRO A 158 -1.91 5.85 1.83
C PRO A 158 -2.89 5.69 3.00
N TYR A 159 -2.36 5.75 4.22
CA TYR A 159 -3.12 5.63 5.46
C TYR A 159 -3.91 4.31 5.62
N SER A 160 -3.66 3.31 4.80
CA SER A 160 -4.48 2.09 4.67
C SER A 160 -5.98 2.38 4.51
N SER A 161 -6.29 3.52 3.86
CA SER A 161 -7.65 3.99 3.62
C SER A 161 -8.15 3.43 2.29
N THR A 162 -9.03 2.43 2.39
CA THR A 162 -9.51 1.67 1.24
C THR A 162 -11.01 1.46 1.27
N THR A 163 -11.58 1.35 0.06
CA THR A 163 -12.93 0.87 -0.19
C THR A 163 -12.89 -0.22 -1.25
N GLU A 164 -13.94 -1.02 -1.39
CA GLU A 164 -14.03 -2.00 -2.47
C GLU A 164 -13.83 -1.35 -3.85
N ASP A 165 -14.40 -0.15 -4.05
CA ASP A 165 -14.24 0.59 -5.30
C ASP A 165 -12.81 1.06 -5.52
N SER A 166 -12.12 1.55 -4.49
CA SER A 166 -10.72 1.98 -4.63
C SER A 166 -9.78 0.82 -4.92
N VAL A 167 -10.02 -0.36 -4.31
CA VAL A 167 -9.29 -1.60 -4.63
C VAL A 167 -9.56 -2.03 -6.07
N ALA A 168 -10.82 -2.01 -6.51
CA ALA A 168 -11.18 -2.35 -7.88
C ALA A 168 -10.52 -1.41 -8.90
N ASP A 169 -10.53 -0.09 -8.64
CA ASP A 169 -9.90 0.92 -9.49
C ASP A 169 -8.38 0.68 -9.65
N VAL A 170 -7.70 0.32 -8.55
CA VAL A 170 -6.28 0.00 -8.56
C VAL A 170 -6.01 -1.30 -9.32
N ASN A 171 -6.87 -2.32 -9.16
CA ASN A 171 -6.75 -3.57 -9.89
C ASN A 171 -6.98 -3.38 -11.40
N ASP A 172 -7.93 -2.53 -11.82
CA ASP A 172 -8.17 -2.19 -13.23
C ASP A 172 -6.96 -1.51 -13.87
N LEU A 173 -6.14 -0.82 -13.08
CA LEU A 173 -4.88 -0.23 -13.51
C LEU A 173 -3.72 -1.24 -13.60
N GLY A 174 -3.92 -2.48 -13.16
CA GLY A 174 -2.94 -3.54 -13.22
C GLY A 174 -2.09 -3.72 -11.97
N TYR A 175 -2.55 -3.21 -10.83
CA TYR A 175 -1.87 -3.35 -9.53
C TYR A 175 -2.68 -4.23 -8.58
N ALA A 176 -2.00 -5.05 -7.77
CA ALA A 176 -2.60 -5.66 -6.59
C ALA A 176 -2.41 -4.74 -5.38
N ALA A 177 -3.44 -4.68 -4.54
CA ALA A 177 -3.42 -3.92 -3.29
C ALA A 177 -2.66 -4.69 -2.22
N ILE A 178 -1.44 -4.25 -1.89
CA ILE A 178 -0.56 -4.89 -0.90
C ILE A 178 -0.49 -4.01 0.35
N GLU A 179 -1.19 -4.45 1.37
CA GLU A 179 -1.10 -3.89 2.71
C GLU A 179 -0.05 -4.68 3.54
N PHE A 180 -0.24 -4.80 4.83
CA PHE A 180 0.73 -5.42 5.73
C PHE A 180 0.03 -6.25 6.82
N THR A 181 0.76 -7.21 7.35
CA THR A 181 0.37 -7.96 8.56
C THR A 181 0.49 -7.05 9.78
N ASN A 182 1.57 -6.29 9.86
CA ASN A 182 1.82 -5.33 10.92
C ASN A 182 2.66 -4.15 10.44
N ASP A 183 2.41 -2.97 11.04
CA ASP A 183 3.25 -1.77 10.95
C ASP A 183 4.06 -1.65 12.24
N THR A 184 5.36 -1.50 12.13
CA THR A 184 6.24 -1.25 13.28
C THR A 184 5.91 0.06 13.99
N ASN A 185 5.31 1.02 13.29
CA ASN A 185 5.07 2.40 13.73
C ASN A 185 6.36 3.18 14.09
N GLY A 186 7.52 2.70 13.64
CA GLY A 186 8.80 3.35 13.94
C GLY A 186 8.93 4.78 13.42
N TYR A 187 8.15 5.13 12.37
CA TYR A 187 8.10 6.48 11.80
C TYR A 187 7.54 7.54 12.76
N LEU A 188 6.78 7.13 13.79
CA LEU A 188 6.24 8.06 14.80
C LEU A 188 7.34 8.61 15.73
N GLY A 189 8.48 7.92 15.81
CA GLY A 189 9.59 8.34 16.63
C GLY A 189 9.29 8.40 18.14
N PRO A 190 10.25 8.84 18.97
CA PRO A 190 10.05 9.00 20.40
C PRO A 190 8.96 10.02 20.76
N ALA A 191 8.79 11.06 19.95
CA ALA A 191 7.75 12.07 20.14
C ALA A 191 6.33 11.47 20.00
N GLY A 192 6.17 10.43 19.17
CA GLY A 192 4.95 9.64 19.05
C GLY A 192 4.83 8.49 20.07
N GLY A 193 5.70 8.46 21.08
CA GLY A 193 5.68 7.44 22.13
C GLY A 193 6.30 6.10 21.72
N MET A 194 6.98 6.05 20.56
CA MET A 194 7.62 4.83 20.08
C MET A 194 9.06 4.70 20.56
N THR A 195 9.51 3.47 20.67
CA THR A 195 10.90 3.10 20.91
C THR A 195 11.36 2.02 19.94
N VAL A 196 12.67 1.87 19.77
CA VAL A 196 13.25 0.77 18.99
C VAL A 196 12.73 -0.60 19.46
N ASN A 197 12.70 -0.80 20.78
CA ASN A 197 12.23 -2.08 21.34
C ASN A 197 10.74 -2.33 21.04
N GLU A 198 9.91 -1.29 21.07
CA GLU A 198 8.51 -1.41 20.72
C GLU A 198 8.31 -1.73 19.22
N ALA A 199 9.07 -1.06 18.33
CA ALA A 199 9.06 -1.37 16.90
C ALA A 199 9.47 -2.84 16.63
N VAL A 200 10.53 -3.31 17.30
CA VAL A 200 10.96 -4.72 17.23
C VAL A 200 9.86 -5.66 17.73
N ARG A 201 9.31 -5.38 18.93
CA ARG A 201 8.24 -6.21 19.51
C ARG A 201 7.05 -6.35 18.56
N ARG A 202 6.58 -5.21 18.00
CA ARG A 202 5.47 -5.21 17.04
C ARG A 202 5.75 -6.08 15.81
N ALA A 203 6.96 -6.01 15.28
CA ALA A 203 7.36 -6.86 14.15
C ALA A 203 7.41 -8.34 14.53
N VAL A 204 8.05 -8.68 15.66
CA VAL A 204 8.24 -10.06 16.12
C VAL A 204 6.92 -10.72 16.51
N ASP A 205 6.04 -10.02 17.22
CA ASP A 205 4.73 -10.53 17.63
C ASP A 205 3.81 -10.85 16.43
N SER A 206 4.14 -10.33 15.25
CA SER A 206 3.37 -10.55 14.02
C SER A 206 4.00 -11.56 13.06
N LEU A 207 5.09 -12.22 13.45
CA LEU A 207 5.73 -13.25 12.63
C LEU A 207 4.81 -14.46 12.47
N GLU A 208 4.38 -14.67 11.25
CA GLU A 208 3.62 -15.83 10.80
C GLU A 208 4.01 -16.16 9.36
N PRO A 209 3.75 -17.38 8.86
CA PRO A 209 4.06 -17.73 7.47
C PRO A 209 3.46 -16.75 6.49
N GLY A 210 4.32 -16.07 5.74
CA GLY A 210 3.92 -15.07 4.76
C GLY A 210 3.67 -13.67 5.30
N ALA A 211 4.07 -13.35 6.54
CA ALA A 211 3.93 -12.00 7.09
C ALA A 211 4.55 -10.94 6.18
N VAL A 212 3.87 -9.80 6.06
CA VAL A 212 4.35 -8.59 5.39
C VAL A 212 4.54 -7.52 6.45
N LEU A 213 5.78 -7.13 6.73
CA LEU A 213 6.10 -6.10 7.70
C LEU A 213 6.19 -4.75 7.01
N GLN A 214 5.45 -3.75 7.52
CA GLN A 214 5.57 -2.36 7.11
C GLN A 214 6.53 -1.63 8.04
N MET A 215 7.46 -0.93 7.42
CA MET A 215 8.42 -0.01 8.02
C MET A 215 8.48 1.27 7.18
N HIS A 216 9.27 2.24 7.63
CA HIS A 216 9.43 3.52 6.93
C HIS A 216 10.91 3.90 6.86
N VAL A 217 11.29 4.61 5.79
CA VAL A 217 12.66 5.12 5.64
C VAL A 217 12.85 6.52 6.22
N GLY A 218 11.77 7.14 6.66
CA GLY A 218 11.72 8.49 7.18
C GLY A 218 10.93 8.62 8.48
N SER A 219 11.03 9.79 9.11
CA SER A 219 10.32 10.19 10.31
C SER A 219 9.12 11.06 9.97
N SER A 220 8.02 10.94 10.70
CA SER A 220 6.86 11.83 10.61
C SER A 220 7.05 13.15 11.33
N THR A 221 8.04 13.24 12.22
CA THR A 221 8.30 14.42 13.04
C THR A 221 9.32 15.37 12.40
N GLY A 222 10.04 14.92 11.37
CA GLY A 222 11.09 15.71 10.71
C GLY A 222 12.35 15.92 11.57
N ASP A 223 12.47 15.20 12.69
CA ASP A 223 13.64 15.25 13.59
C ASP A 223 14.81 14.37 13.12
N GLY A 224 14.60 13.63 12.03
CA GLY A 224 15.60 12.70 11.49
C GLY A 224 15.76 11.40 12.27
N VAL A 225 14.96 11.16 13.31
CA VAL A 225 14.98 9.92 14.09
C VAL A 225 14.10 8.88 13.42
N VAL A 226 14.71 7.84 12.85
CA VAL A 226 14.01 6.76 12.14
C VAL A 226 14.21 5.46 12.90
N LEU A 227 13.28 5.16 13.82
CA LEU A 227 13.39 3.98 14.70
C LEU A 227 13.39 2.66 13.91
N ASP A 228 12.75 2.63 12.73
CA ASP A 228 12.73 1.46 11.86
C ASP A 228 14.14 1.11 11.35
N ALA A 229 14.98 2.11 11.07
CA ALA A 229 16.35 1.88 10.65
C ALA A 229 17.20 1.26 11.78
N GLU A 230 16.95 1.66 13.03
CA GLU A 230 17.62 1.12 14.21
C GLU A 230 17.06 -0.25 14.63
N ALA A 231 15.76 -0.49 14.42
CA ALA A 231 15.09 -1.75 14.73
C ALA A 231 15.41 -2.87 13.73
N LEU A 232 15.68 -2.53 12.47
CA LEU A 232 15.84 -3.47 11.36
C LEU A 232 16.82 -4.62 11.65
N PRO A 233 18.03 -4.40 12.20
CA PRO A 233 18.96 -5.49 12.53
C PRO A 233 18.32 -6.52 13.46
N LYS A 234 17.63 -6.05 14.51
CA LYS A 234 17.00 -6.90 15.51
C LYS A 234 15.80 -7.66 14.97
N ILE A 235 15.01 -7.01 14.07
CA ILE A 235 13.89 -7.63 13.39
C ILE A 235 14.36 -8.78 12.50
N ILE A 236 15.44 -8.56 11.73
CA ILE A 236 16.01 -9.60 10.86
C ILE A 236 16.57 -10.74 11.72
N ASP A 237 17.30 -10.45 12.81
CA ASP A 237 17.85 -11.47 13.70
C ASP A 237 16.74 -12.33 14.29
N ALA A 238 15.70 -11.71 14.86
CA ALA A 238 14.56 -12.43 15.42
C ALA A 238 13.81 -13.29 14.37
N ALA A 239 13.63 -12.78 13.15
CA ALA A 239 13.02 -13.55 12.08
C ALA A 239 13.85 -14.80 11.74
N LEU A 240 15.18 -14.68 11.67
CA LEU A 240 16.07 -15.79 11.39
C LEU A 240 16.13 -16.81 12.56
N GLU A 241 16.13 -16.34 13.81
CA GLU A 241 16.06 -17.17 15.02
C GLU A 241 14.78 -18.01 15.06
N GLU A 242 13.67 -17.44 14.57
CA GLU A 242 12.39 -18.11 14.41
C GLU A 242 12.29 -18.91 13.08
N GLU A 243 13.41 -19.13 12.39
CA GLU A 243 13.51 -19.89 11.13
C GLU A 243 12.71 -19.31 9.96
N TYR A 244 12.44 -18.01 9.95
CA TYR A 244 11.85 -17.34 8.81
C TYR A 244 12.92 -16.91 7.79
N ALA A 245 12.69 -17.21 6.52
CA ALA A 245 13.48 -16.62 5.45
C ALA A 245 12.95 -15.21 5.12
N VAL A 246 13.86 -14.24 5.03
CA VAL A 246 13.50 -12.89 4.57
C VAL A 246 13.37 -12.88 3.06
N VAL A 247 12.24 -12.39 2.56
CA VAL A 247 11.91 -12.28 1.14
C VAL A 247 11.47 -10.86 0.78
N ASP A 248 11.33 -10.57 -0.50
CA ASP A 248 10.58 -9.40 -0.97
C ASP A 248 9.29 -9.80 -1.70
N LEU A 249 8.51 -8.82 -2.12
CA LEU A 249 7.21 -9.09 -2.74
C LEU A 249 7.30 -9.73 -4.13
N ARG A 250 8.48 -9.84 -4.75
CA ARG A 250 8.67 -10.63 -5.98
C ARG A 250 8.36 -12.11 -5.77
N GLU A 251 8.43 -12.58 -4.53
CA GLU A 251 7.97 -13.93 -4.15
C GLU A 251 6.53 -14.19 -4.60
N PHE A 252 5.66 -13.19 -4.60
CA PHE A 252 4.29 -13.32 -5.11
C PHE A 252 4.22 -13.52 -6.63
N LEU A 253 5.19 -13.00 -7.37
CA LEU A 253 5.25 -13.13 -8.81
C LEU A 253 5.82 -14.49 -9.23
N ALA A 254 6.75 -15.03 -8.44
CA ALA A 254 7.43 -16.29 -8.70
C ALA A 254 6.55 -17.53 -8.48
N SER A 255 5.56 -17.44 -7.58
CA SER A 255 4.69 -18.57 -7.22
C SER A 255 3.65 -18.96 -8.28
N GLN A 256 3.65 -18.32 -9.44
CA GLN A 256 2.70 -18.53 -10.55
C GLN A 256 3.36 -19.11 -11.81
N ALA A 257 4.64 -19.48 -11.75
CA ALA A 257 5.20 -20.29 -12.82
C ALA A 257 4.61 -21.69 -12.76
N PRO A 258 4.04 -22.23 -13.88
CA PRO A 258 3.40 -23.54 -13.92
C PRO A 258 4.34 -24.69 -13.61
#